data_c0b01907ab2e71414f4a6ebffa6efd91
#
_entry.id   c0b01907ab2e71414f4a6ebffa6efd91
#
_cell.length_a   1.000
_cell.length_b   1.000
_cell.length_c   1.000
_cell.angle_alpha   90.00
_cell.angle_beta   90.00
_cell.angle_gamma   90.00
#
_symmetry.space_group_name_H-M   'P 1'
#
loop_
_entity.id
_entity.type
_entity.pdbx_description
1 polymer ?
#
loop_
_entity_poly.entity_id
_entity_poly.type
_entity_poly.pdbx_seq_one_letter_code
_entity_poly.pdbx_strand_id
1 'polypeptide(L)'
;MRKLKVLILYILMTLTLLAQEGYIASFNTLRIGKDQKDFKLMSKVLEGFDVVGLIEVMNPIGVERLIKELEKESGVRWEYHISPYPVGSTSYKEYFAYIWKSERAEFLGDRGFYPDDEKKFERAPYGADFKIGNFDFTFVLVHSIFGKRESERRAEAFAMDRVYDYFQNLDSEENDIIIAGDFNLSADDEAFENLLNHSDEVVHVLNPRIKTTIGKDKLASSYDNMFLSKIYTQEFEGKSGAIDFTKKQYRMMKDKISDHLPIFIIVDTEFDDD
;
A
#
# COMPACT_ATOMS: atom_id res chain seq x y z
N MET A 1 -43.05 3.57 20.72
CA MET A 1 -42.51 4.59 19.78
C MET A 1 -41.22 5.25 20.28
N ARG A 2 -41.11 5.69 21.54
CA ARG A 2 -39.88 6.34 22.05
C ARG A 2 -38.64 5.42 22.09
N LYS A 3 -38.80 4.13 22.46
CA LYS A 3 -37.73 3.12 22.50
C LYS A 3 -37.23 2.74 21.08
N LEU A 4 -38.12 2.72 20.09
CA LEU A 4 -37.76 2.44 18.71
C LEU A 4 -36.95 3.57 18.08
N LYS A 5 -37.30 4.84 18.38
CA LYS A 5 -36.54 6.03 17.90
C LYS A 5 -35.14 6.09 18.50
N VAL A 6 -34.98 5.71 19.78
CA VAL A 6 -33.66 5.64 20.43
C VAL A 6 -32.78 4.54 19.84
N LEU A 7 -33.37 3.37 19.51
CA LEU A 7 -32.64 2.26 18.88
C LEU A 7 -32.18 2.63 17.45
N ILE A 8 -33.06 3.26 16.66
CA ILE A 8 -32.72 3.71 15.31
C ILE A 8 -31.62 4.80 15.35
N LEU A 9 -31.67 5.72 16.31
CA LEU A 9 -30.61 6.73 16.49
C LEU A 9 -29.28 6.12 16.93
N TYR A 10 -29.30 5.07 17.77
CA TYR A 10 -28.09 4.35 18.19
C TYR A 10 -27.48 3.54 17.03
N ILE A 11 -28.30 2.91 16.19
CA ILE A 11 -27.85 2.21 14.99
C ILE A 11 -27.29 3.19 13.95
N LEU A 12 -27.90 4.37 13.75
CA LEU A 12 -27.38 5.42 12.89
C LEU A 12 -26.06 6.00 13.43
N MET A 13 -25.93 6.21 14.75
CA MET A 13 -24.67 6.68 15.35
C MET A 13 -23.54 5.64 15.26
N THR A 14 -23.87 4.34 15.38
CA THR A 14 -22.85 3.28 15.21
C THR A 14 -22.47 3.07 13.74
N LEU A 15 -23.37 3.31 12.80
CA LEU A 15 -23.07 3.29 11.36
C LEU A 15 -22.20 4.47 10.93
N THR A 16 -22.39 5.66 11.52
CA THR A 16 -21.50 6.81 11.25
C THR A 16 -20.11 6.62 11.86
N LEU A 17 -19.98 6.03 13.06
CA LEU A 17 -18.68 5.72 13.66
C LEU A 17 -17.87 4.66 12.88
N LEU A 18 -18.52 3.76 12.13
CA LEU A 18 -17.85 2.76 11.27
C LEU A 18 -17.44 3.32 9.90
N ALA A 19 -17.95 4.50 9.52
CA ALA A 19 -17.61 5.16 8.26
C ALA A 19 -16.41 6.13 8.37
N GLN A 20 -15.94 6.39 9.57
CA GLN A 20 -14.97 7.44 9.90
C GLN A 20 -13.52 7.05 9.64
N GLU A 21 -13.20 5.76 9.59
CA GLU A 21 -11.84 5.26 9.35
C GLU A 21 -11.71 4.67 7.94
N GLY A 22 -10.63 5.05 7.24
CA GLY A 22 -10.19 4.46 5.97
C GLY A 22 -8.97 3.56 6.19
N TYR A 23 -8.95 2.39 5.57
CA TYR A 23 -7.89 1.39 5.71
C TYR A 23 -7.14 1.26 4.40
N ILE A 24 -5.91 1.80 4.35
CA ILE A 24 -5.05 1.80 3.17
C ILE A 24 -3.89 0.83 3.40
N ALA A 25 -3.66 -0.10 2.48
CA ALA A 25 -2.62 -1.11 2.61
C ALA A 25 -1.69 -1.19 1.39
N SER A 26 -0.47 -1.68 1.60
CA SER A 26 0.46 -2.10 0.56
C SER A 26 0.87 -3.55 0.79
N PHE A 27 0.97 -4.33 -0.28
CA PHE A 27 1.27 -5.75 -0.20
C PHE A 27 2.12 -6.27 -1.36
N ASN A 28 3.32 -6.76 -1.04
CA ASN A 28 4.10 -7.56 -1.98
C ASN A 28 3.47 -8.95 -2.09
N THR A 29 3.00 -9.32 -3.28
CA THR A 29 2.20 -10.53 -3.53
C THR A 29 3.03 -11.77 -3.86
N LEU A 30 4.35 -11.65 -3.88
CA LEU A 30 5.25 -12.74 -4.30
C LEU A 30 4.79 -13.37 -5.63
N ARG A 31 4.85 -12.57 -6.70
CA ARG A 31 4.59 -12.99 -8.09
C ARG A 31 3.16 -13.51 -8.35
N ILE A 32 2.15 -12.75 -7.90
CA ILE A 32 0.76 -13.06 -8.23
C ILE A 32 0.57 -13.12 -9.76
N GLY A 33 -0.19 -14.11 -10.22
CA GLY A 33 -0.43 -14.36 -11.65
C GLY A 33 0.62 -15.26 -12.31
N LYS A 34 1.74 -15.57 -11.64
CA LYS A 34 2.75 -16.53 -12.09
C LYS A 34 2.82 -17.75 -11.18
N ASP A 35 2.96 -17.55 -9.87
CA ASP A 35 3.04 -18.60 -8.90
C ASP A 35 1.63 -19.06 -8.46
N GLN A 36 1.53 -20.31 -8.05
CA GLN A 36 0.27 -20.83 -7.53
C GLN A 36 -0.02 -20.23 -6.15
N LYS A 37 -1.18 -19.56 -6.01
CA LYS A 37 -1.63 -18.91 -4.78
C LYS A 37 -2.92 -19.51 -4.25
N ASP A 38 -3.09 -19.47 -2.93
CA ASP A 38 -4.35 -19.74 -2.26
C ASP A 38 -5.14 -18.42 -2.15
N PHE A 39 -5.87 -18.09 -3.24
CA PHE A 39 -6.62 -16.84 -3.32
C PHE A 39 -7.67 -16.69 -2.22
N LYS A 40 -8.21 -17.80 -1.72
CA LYS A 40 -9.15 -17.78 -0.60
C LYS A 40 -8.49 -17.36 0.71
N LEU A 41 -7.27 -17.80 0.97
CA LEU A 41 -6.51 -17.33 2.14
C LEU A 41 -6.07 -15.88 1.94
N MET A 42 -5.65 -15.52 0.72
CA MET A 42 -5.24 -14.15 0.40
C MET A 42 -6.41 -13.17 0.55
N SER A 43 -7.62 -13.51 0.08
CA SER A 43 -8.80 -12.66 0.23
C SER A 43 -9.11 -12.38 1.71
N LYS A 44 -9.03 -13.39 2.58
CA LYS A 44 -9.25 -13.22 4.03
C LYS A 44 -8.23 -12.31 4.72
N VAL A 45 -7.05 -12.18 4.15
CA VAL A 45 -6.01 -11.26 4.65
C VAL A 45 -6.32 -9.83 4.22
N LEU A 46 -6.90 -9.66 3.02
CA LEU A 46 -7.06 -8.34 2.39
C LEU A 46 -8.47 -7.75 2.52
N GLU A 47 -9.50 -8.57 2.79
CA GLU A 47 -10.92 -8.12 2.83
C GLU A 47 -11.22 -7.00 3.84
N GLY A 48 -10.34 -6.81 4.84
CA GLY A 48 -10.47 -5.74 5.84
C GLY A 48 -10.09 -4.35 5.35
N PHE A 49 -9.32 -4.23 4.26
CA PHE A 49 -8.86 -2.94 3.74
C PHE A 49 -9.83 -2.33 2.75
N ASP A 50 -9.77 -1.00 2.59
CA ASP A 50 -10.59 -0.26 1.63
C ASP A 50 -9.86 -0.07 0.30
N VAL A 51 -8.55 0.25 0.36
CA VAL A 51 -7.64 0.33 -0.79
C VAL A 51 -6.38 -0.48 -0.51
N VAL A 52 -5.92 -1.29 -1.48
CA VAL A 52 -4.67 -2.06 -1.37
C VAL A 52 -3.82 -1.86 -2.62
N GLY A 53 -2.61 -1.36 -2.43
CA GLY A 53 -1.56 -1.37 -3.45
C GLY A 53 -0.88 -2.73 -3.51
N LEU A 54 -0.77 -3.31 -4.70
CA LEU A 54 -0.15 -4.61 -4.95
C LEU A 54 1.12 -4.46 -5.78
N ILE A 55 2.19 -5.06 -5.32
CA ILE A 55 3.47 -5.18 -6.04
C ILE A 55 3.81 -6.65 -6.30
N GLU A 56 4.77 -6.91 -7.17
CA GLU A 56 5.03 -8.24 -7.76
C GLU A 56 3.82 -8.83 -8.51
N VAL A 57 3.10 -8.02 -9.24
CA VAL A 57 2.02 -8.47 -10.12
C VAL A 57 2.60 -8.88 -11.46
N MET A 58 2.63 -10.20 -11.74
CA MET A 58 3.27 -10.72 -12.95
C MET A 58 2.36 -10.68 -14.18
N ASN A 59 1.06 -10.71 -13.98
CA ASN A 59 0.07 -10.49 -15.03
C ASN A 59 -1.32 -10.15 -14.46
N PRO A 60 -2.20 -9.52 -15.26
CA PRO A 60 -3.55 -9.11 -14.84
C PRO A 60 -4.45 -10.25 -14.32
N ILE A 61 -4.32 -11.46 -14.88
CA ILE A 61 -5.15 -12.63 -14.51
C ILE A 61 -5.04 -12.93 -13.00
N GLY A 62 -3.86 -12.70 -12.41
CA GLY A 62 -3.66 -12.88 -10.97
C GLY A 62 -4.53 -11.95 -10.14
N VAL A 63 -4.62 -10.68 -10.53
CA VAL A 63 -5.47 -9.68 -9.88
C VAL A 63 -6.94 -10.01 -10.08
N GLU A 64 -7.36 -10.34 -11.30
CA GLU A 64 -8.75 -10.70 -11.61
C GLU A 64 -9.23 -11.91 -10.78
N ARG A 65 -8.36 -12.90 -10.55
CA ARG A 65 -8.68 -14.07 -9.71
C ARG A 65 -8.79 -13.67 -8.24
N LEU A 66 -7.94 -12.76 -7.76
CA LEU A 66 -8.01 -12.24 -6.41
C LEU A 66 -9.31 -11.46 -6.19
N ILE A 67 -9.69 -10.58 -7.12
CA ILE A 67 -10.96 -9.82 -7.08
C ILE A 67 -12.16 -10.76 -6.97
N LYS A 68 -12.25 -11.78 -7.83
CA LYS A 68 -13.34 -12.75 -7.78
C LYS A 68 -13.47 -13.47 -6.43
N GLU A 69 -12.35 -13.79 -5.81
CA GLU A 69 -12.38 -14.45 -4.51
C GLU A 69 -12.68 -13.44 -3.37
N LEU A 70 -12.19 -12.18 -3.46
CA LEU A 70 -12.56 -11.12 -2.54
C LEU A 70 -14.06 -10.84 -2.55
N GLU A 71 -14.66 -10.67 -3.72
CA GLU A 71 -16.10 -10.46 -3.86
C GLU A 71 -16.92 -11.63 -3.31
N LYS A 72 -16.47 -12.85 -3.57
CA LYS A 72 -17.13 -14.08 -3.09
C LYS A 72 -17.07 -14.22 -1.57
N GLU A 73 -15.93 -13.94 -0.94
CA GLU A 73 -15.75 -14.12 0.51
C GLU A 73 -16.30 -12.92 1.31
N SER A 74 -16.16 -11.67 0.82
CA SER A 74 -16.63 -10.47 1.51
C SER A 74 -18.09 -10.10 1.20
N GLY A 75 -18.61 -10.49 0.04
CA GLY A 75 -19.93 -10.10 -0.42
C GLY A 75 -20.05 -8.66 -0.93
N VAL A 76 -18.93 -7.91 -0.98
CA VAL A 76 -18.86 -6.55 -1.51
C VAL A 76 -18.16 -6.53 -2.87
N ARG A 77 -18.48 -5.54 -3.68
CA ARG A 77 -17.85 -5.34 -4.99
C ARG A 77 -16.46 -4.75 -4.83
N TRP A 78 -15.51 -5.34 -5.56
CA TRP A 78 -14.14 -4.87 -5.67
C TRP A 78 -13.83 -4.45 -7.10
N GLU A 79 -13.04 -3.41 -7.24
CA GLU A 79 -12.51 -2.93 -8.50
C GLU A 79 -10.99 -2.96 -8.48
N TYR A 80 -10.37 -2.79 -9.64
CA TYR A 80 -8.91 -2.77 -9.74
C TYR A 80 -8.41 -1.89 -10.88
N HIS A 81 -7.21 -1.38 -10.72
CA HIS A 81 -6.41 -0.72 -11.75
C HIS A 81 -5.03 -1.37 -11.81
N ILE A 82 -4.45 -1.46 -13.00
CA ILE A 82 -3.11 -2.03 -13.24
C ILE A 82 -2.32 -1.05 -14.08
N SER A 83 -1.04 -0.83 -13.75
CA SER A 83 -0.15 0.03 -14.52
C SER A 83 -0.13 -0.36 -16.00
N PRO A 84 0.01 0.61 -16.95
CA PRO A 84 -0.21 0.36 -18.40
C PRO A 84 0.80 -0.63 -19.00
N TYR A 85 1.97 -0.79 -18.40
CA TYR A 85 3.01 -1.74 -18.80
C TYR A 85 3.83 -2.20 -17.62
N PRO A 86 4.48 -3.39 -17.73
CA PRO A 86 5.33 -3.91 -16.66
C PRO A 86 6.72 -3.25 -16.71
N VAL A 87 7.29 -2.99 -15.54
CA VAL A 87 8.62 -2.40 -15.32
C VAL A 87 9.58 -3.38 -14.64
N GLY A 88 10.88 -3.15 -14.74
CA GLY A 88 11.94 -3.98 -14.17
C GLY A 88 13.00 -4.38 -15.19
N SER A 89 13.83 -5.36 -14.83
CA SER A 89 14.92 -5.85 -15.66
C SER A 89 14.46 -6.58 -16.94
N THR A 90 15.40 -6.90 -17.81
CA THR A 90 15.10 -7.65 -19.04
C THR A 90 14.50 -9.04 -18.75
N SER A 91 14.88 -9.66 -17.64
CA SER A 91 14.46 -11.02 -17.27
C SER A 91 13.32 -11.08 -16.25
N TYR A 92 13.03 -9.98 -15.58
CA TYR A 92 12.01 -9.90 -14.55
C TYR A 92 11.29 -8.57 -14.60
N LYS A 93 10.04 -8.60 -15.02
CA LYS A 93 9.16 -7.44 -15.08
C LYS A 93 7.88 -7.72 -14.33
N GLU A 94 7.34 -6.69 -13.70
CA GLU A 94 6.10 -6.72 -12.94
C GLU A 94 5.26 -5.48 -13.19
N TYR A 95 3.98 -5.59 -12.95
CA TYR A 95 3.05 -4.47 -12.91
C TYR A 95 2.88 -4.00 -11.46
N PHE A 96 2.53 -2.75 -11.30
CA PHE A 96 1.87 -2.23 -10.12
C PHE A 96 0.36 -2.35 -10.30
N ALA A 97 -0.37 -2.65 -9.23
CA ALA A 97 -1.81 -2.69 -9.26
C ALA A 97 -2.42 -2.14 -7.98
N TYR A 98 -3.64 -1.66 -8.10
CA TYR A 98 -4.48 -1.23 -6.98
C TYR A 98 -5.77 -2.00 -7.02
N ILE A 99 -6.28 -2.39 -5.85
CA ILE A 99 -7.59 -2.99 -5.68
C ILE A 99 -8.34 -2.24 -4.59
N TRP A 100 -9.64 -2.05 -4.74
CA TRP A 100 -10.43 -1.31 -3.75
C TRP A 100 -11.88 -1.79 -3.70
N LYS A 101 -12.54 -1.53 -2.54
CA LYS A 101 -13.98 -1.71 -2.38
C LYS A 101 -14.70 -0.54 -3.04
N SER A 102 -15.49 -0.78 -4.08
CA SER A 102 -16.16 0.28 -4.85
C SER A 102 -17.21 1.08 -4.06
N GLU A 103 -17.68 0.55 -2.93
CA GLU A 103 -18.61 1.26 -2.02
C GLU A 103 -17.90 2.08 -0.94
N ARG A 104 -16.56 1.96 -0.83
CA ARG A 104 -15.74 2.62 0.20
C ARG A 104 -14.76 3.61 -0.38
N ALA A 105 -14.21 3.31 -1.56
CA ALA A 105 -13.19 4.11 -2.20
C ALA A 105 -13.52 4.37 -3.67
N GLU A 106 -13.11 5.52 -4.17
CA GLU A 106 -13.18 5.93 -5.56
C GLU A 106 -11.77 6.02 -6.14
N PHE A 107 -11.58 5.52 -7.36
CA PHE A 107 -10.36 5.73 -8.14
C PHE A 107 -10.53 6.97 -8.99
N LEU A 108 -9.75 8.02 -8.72
CA LEU A 108 -9.85 9.31 -9.40
C LEU A 108 -9.03 9.37 -10.70
N GLY A 109 -8.01 8.50 -10.82
CA GLY A 109 -7.17 8.40 -12.01
C GLY A 109 -5.77 7.92 -11.71
N ASP A 110 -4.99 7.60 -12.75
CA ASP A 110 -3.59 7.29 -12.58
C ASP A 110 -2.71 8.53 -12.79
N ARG A 111 -1.68 8.69 -11.94
CA ARG A 111 -0.64 9.72 -12.08
C ARG A 111 0.53 9.24 -12.94
N GLY A 112 0.55 7.94 -13.25
CA GLY A 112 1.57 7.31 -14.07
C GLY A 112 2.87 6.98 -13.33
N PHE A 113 3.89 6.65 -14.12
CA PHE A 113 5.21 6.35 -13.59
C PHE A 113 6.01 7.62 -13.30
N TYR A 114 6.81 7.59 -12.22
CA TYR A 114 7.87 8.56 -12.02
C TYR A 114 8.79 8.60 -13.25
N PRO A 115 9.10 9.79 -13.81
CA PRO A 115 9.97 9.93 -14.98
C PRO A 115 11.43 9.72 -14.57
N ASP A 116 11.87 8.48 -14.52
CA ASP A 116 13.22 8.08 -14.10
C ASP A 116 14.25 8.28 -15.24
N ASP A 117 14.44 9.51 -15.67
CA ASP A 117 15.38 9.89 -16.75
C ASP A 117 16.84 9.52 -16.41
N GLU A 118 17.19 9.52 -15.13
CA GLU A 118 18.52 9.16 -14.63
C GLU A 118 18.70 7.65 -14.42
N LYS A 119 17.67 6.85 -14.63
CA LYS A 119 17.65 5.40 -14.44
C LYS A 119 18.15 4.97 -13.05
N LYS A 120 17.61 5.61 -12.05
CA LYS A 120 17.93 5.35 -10.63
C LYS A 120 17.22 4.13 -10.10
N PHE A 121 16.04 3.81 -10.64
CA PHE A 121 15.16 2.74 -10.17
C PHE A 121 15.19 1.54 -11.12
N GLU A 122 15.29 0.34 -10.58
CA GLU A 122 15.04 -0.89 -11.34
C GLU A 122 13.59 -0.93 -11.85
N ARG A 123 12.69 -0.41 -11.01
CA ARG A 123 11.26 -0.25 -11.27
C ARG A 123 10.85 1.16 -10.88
N ALA A 124 10.59 2.00 -11.87
CA ALA A 124 10.12 3.36 -11.61
C ALA A 124 8.82 3.32 -10.78
N PRO A 125 8.73 4.08 -9.67
CA PRO A 125 7.52 4.17 -8.87
C PRO A 125 6.29 4.56 -9.69
N TYR A 126 5.10 4.10 -9.27
CA TYR A 126 3.84 4.32 -9.97
C TYR A 126 2.78 4.88 -9.04
N GLY A 127 2.16 5.99 -9.42
CA GLY A 127 1.15 6.71 -8.63
C GLY A 127 -0.25 6.63 -9.22
N ALA A 128 -1.25 6.67 -8.35
CA ALA A 128 -2.67 6.76 -8.68
C ALA A 128 -3.43 7.47 -7.56
N ASP A 129 -4.49 8.17 -7.90
CA ASP A 129 -5.31 8.94 -6.98
C ASP A 129 -6.55 8.18 -6.54
N PHE A 130 -6.85 8.32 -5.27
CA PHE A 130 -8.00 7.71 -4.63
C PHE A 130 -8.70 8.69 -3.70
N LYS A 131 -9.98 8.41 -3.42
CA LYS A 131 -10.76 9.09 -2.39
C LYS A 131 -11.47 8.07 -1.51
N ILE A 132 -11.41 8.28 -0.18
CA ILE A 132 -12.16 7.50 0.81
C ILE A 132 -12.94 8.50 1.69
N GLY A 133 -14.27 8.55 1.55
CA GLY A 133 -15.06 9.57 2.24
C GLY A 133 -14.74 10.97 1.72
N ASN A 134 -14.21 11.86 2.57
CA ASN A 134 -13.70 13.16 2.17
C ASN A 134 -12.22 13.14 1.78
N PHE A 135 -11.43 12.29 2.41
CA PHE A 135 -9.98 12.18 2.21
C PHE A 135 -9.63 11.68 0.82
N ASP A 136 -8.98 12.50 -0.01
CA ASP A 136 -8.31 12.10 -1.25
C ASP A 136 -6.78 12.10 -1.08
N PHE A 137 -6.11 11.30 -1.89
CA PHE A 137 -4.67 11.08 -1.76
C PHE A 137 -4.06 10.49 -3.03
N THR A 138 -2.82 10.82 -3.29
CA THR A 138 -1.99 10.13 -4.28
C THR A 138 -1.28 8.93 -3.64
N PHE A 139 -1.60 7.73 -4.09
CA PHE A 139 -0.98 6.49 -3.62
C PHE A 139 0.13 6.04 -4.56
N VAL A 140 1.39 6.16 -4.14
CA VAL A 140 2.58 5.82 -4.92
C VAL A 140 3.14 4.49 -4.47
N LEU A 141 3.20 3.51 -5.39
CA LEU A 141 3.76 2.19 -5.14
C LEU A 141 5.22 2.10 -5.54
N VAL A 142 6.01 1.47 -4.67
CA VAL A 142 7.44 1.25 -4.81
C VAL A 142 7.76 -0.23 -4.62
N HIS A 143 8.60 -0.78 -5.51
CA HIS A 143 9.28 -2.04 -5.28
C HIS A 143 10.75 -1.88 -5.65
N SER A 144 11.57 -1.55 -4.65
CA SER A 144 13.01 -1.31 -4.82
C SER A 144 13.76 -2.57 -5.19
N ILE A 145 14.89 -2.39 -5.86
CA ILE A 145 15.78 -3.50 -6.19
C ILE A 145 16.22 -4.24 -4.92
N PHE A 146 16.19 -5.58 -4.95
CA PHE A 146 16.92 -6.36 -3.94
C PHE A 146 18.42 -6.33 -4.21
N GLY A 147 18.80 -6.43 -5.49
CA GLY A 147 20.17 -6.32 -5.97
C GLY A 147 21.12 -7.41 -5.44
N LYS A 148 22.37 -7.29 -5.82
CA LYS A 148 23.46 -8.15 -5.31
C LYS A 148 24.11 -7.54 -4.07
N ARG A 149 24.03 -6.23 -3.92
CA ARG A 149 24.67 -5.45 -2.85
C ARG A 149 23.66 -4.50 -2.23
N GLU A 150 23.76 -4.29 -0.95
CA GLU A 150 22.93 -3.33 -0.22
C GLU A 150 23.06 -1.90 -0.74
N SER A 151 24.25 -1.54 -1.26
CA SER A 151 24.48 -0.22 -1.88
C SER A 151 23.56 0.07 -3.08
N GLU A 152 23.03 -0.96 -3.77
CA GLU A 152 22.08 -0.80 -4.87
C GLU A 152 20.71 -0.38 -4.33
N ARG A 153 20.26 -0.98 -3.20
CA ARG A 153 19.04 -0.61 -2.49
C ARG A 153 19.14 0.81 -1.91
N ARG A 154 20.28 1.13 -1.30
CA ARG A 154 20.54 2.47 -0.73
C ARG A 154 20.55 3.56 -1.81
N ALA A 155 20.98 3.24 -3.03
CA ALA A 155 20.96 4.19 -4.15
C ALA A 155 19.52 4.55 -4.58
N GLU A 156 18.59 3.60 -4.58
CA GLU A 156 17.17 3.88 -4.83
C GLU A 156 16.54 4.64 -3.65
N ALA A 157 16.81 4.20 -2.40
CA ALA A 157 16.30 4.87 -1.20
C ALA A 157 16.74 6.34 -1.11
N PHE A 158 18.00 6.63 -1.48
CA PHE A 158 18.54 8.00 -1.52
C PHE A 158 17.83 8.92 -2.53
N ALA A 159 17.19 8.35 -3.55
CA ALA A 159 16.47 9.10 -4.58
C ALA A 159 14.96 9.22 -4.30
N MET A 160 14.46 8.73 -3.16
CA MET A 160 13.02 8.77 -2.83
C MET A 160 12.50 10.18 -2.55
N ASP A 161 13.34 11.11 -2.11
CA ASP A 161 13.01 12.52 -1.99
C ASP A 161 12.52 13.10 -3.32
N ARG A 162 13.17 12.74 -4.43
CA ARG A 162 12.78 13.20 -5.77
C ARG A 162 11.47 12.57 -6.25
N VAL A 163 11.17 11.35 -5.83
CA VAL A 163 9.89 10.71 -6.10
C VAL A 163 8.77 11.45 -5.36
N TYR A 164 9.00 11.76 -4.08
CA TYR A 164 8.07 12.55 -3.28
C TYR A 164 7.83 13.92 -3.93
N ASP A 165 8.90 14.68 -4.21
CA ASP A 165 8.83 15.99 -4.87
C ASP A 165 8.07 15.96 -6.20
N TYR A 166 8.29 14.92 -6.99
CA TYR A 166 7.62 14.78 -8.29
C TYR A 166 6.11 14.67 -8.12
N PHE A 167 5.62 13.74 -7.29
CA PHE A 167 4.20 13.55 -7.11
C PHE A 167 3.56 14.73 -6.36
N GLN A 168 4.25 15.30 -5.38
CA GLN A 168 3.82 16.51 -4.65
C GLN A 168 3.63 17.73 -5.57
N ASN A 169 4.43 17.84 -6.63
CA ASN A 169 4.37 18.98 -7.56
C ASN A 169 3.51 18.74 -8.82
N LEU A 170 2.90 17.55 -8.97
CA LEU A 170 2.02 17.26 -10.10
C LEU A 170 0.68 18.00 -10.01
N ASP A 171 0.21 18.20 -8.81
CA ASP A 171 -1.02 18.90 -8.50
C ASP A 171 -0.75 19.94 -7.41
N SER A 172 -1.43 21.05 -7.45
CA SER A 172 -1.33 22.10 -6.43
C SER A 172 -2.51 22.05 -5.45
N GLU A 173 -3.51 21.25 -5.74
CA GLU A 173 -4.72 21.10 -4.94
C GLU A 173 -4.65 19.82 -4.09
N GLU A 174 -4.05 18.74 -4.61
CA GLU A 174 -3.84 17.48 -3.90
C GLU A 174 -2.40 17.37 -3.37
N ASN A 175 -2.23 17.28 -2.08
CA ASN A 175 -0.92 17.25 -1.44
C ASN A 175 -0.70 16.07 -0.47
N ASP A 176 -1.64 15.14 -0.38
CA ASP A 176 -1.57 13.92 0.41
C ASP A 176 -0.85 12.79 -0.33
N ILE A 177 0.47 12.79 -0.27
CA ILE A 177 1.28 11.79 -0.95
C ILE A 177 1.64 10.64 -0.01
N ILE A 178 1.16 9.42 -0.32
CA ILE A 178 1.50 8.19 0.39
C ILE A 178 2.41 7.33 -0.48
N ILE A 179 3.71 7.27 -0.17
CA ILE A 179 4.66 6.40 -0.84
C ILE A 179 4.76 5.09 -0.06
N ALA A 180 4.40 3.96 -0.66
CA ALA A 180 4.36 2.68 0.04
C ALA A 180 4.89 1.52 -0.79
N GLY A 181 5.45 0.51 -0.13
CA GLY A 181 5.89 -0.70 -0.80
C GLY A 181 7.01 -1.45 -0.09
N ASP A 182 7.69 -2.28 -0.86
CA ASP A 182 8.87 -3.03 -0.47
C ASP A 182 10.14 -2.26 -0.89
N PHE A 183 10.78 -1.63 0.07
CA PHE A 183 12.02 -0.88 -0.15
C PHE A 183 13.27 -1.77 -0.11
N ASN A 184 13.12 -3.07 0.23
CA ASN A 184 14.23 -3.99 0.43
C ASN A 184 15.29 -3.46 1.41
N LEU A 185 14.91 -2.47 2.23
CA LEU A 185 15.74 -1.75 3.18
C LEU A 185 14.87 -1.32 4.37
N SER A 186 15.44 -1.23 5.56
CA SER A 186 14.70 -0.72 6.71
C SER A 186 14.49 0.79 6.59
N ALA A 187 13.32 1.31 6.95
CA ALA A 187 13.00 2.72 6.80
C ALA A 187 13.82 3.66 7.71
N ASP A 188 14.55 3.13 8.70
CA ASP A 188 15.50 3.86 9.54
C ASP A 188 16.94 3.83 9.00
N ASP A 189 17.16 3.28 7.79
CA ASP A 189 18.47 3.35 7.14
C ASP A 189 18.81 4.79 6.72
N GLU A 190 20.07 5.20 6.93
CA GLU A 190 20.58 6.52 6.58
C GLU A 190 20.34 6.94 5.11
N ALA A 191 20.11 5.96 4.21
CA ALA A 191 19.84 6.25 2.82
C ALA A 191 18.48 6.96 2.59
N PHE A 192 17.57 6.94 3.57
CA PHE A 192 16.33 7.73 3.53
C PHE A 192 16.48 9.14 4.12
N GLU A 193 17.69 9.55 4.52
CA GLU A 193 17.91 10.82 5.21
C GLU A 193 17.41 12.03 4.41
N ASN A 194 17.57 12.04 3.08
CA ASN A 194 17.04 13.11 2.24
C ASN A 194 15.51 13.23 2.34
N LEU A 195 14.82 12.10 2.23
CA LEU A 195 13.37 12.06 2.35
C LEU A 195 12.89 12.43 3.77
N LEU A 196 13.54 11.89 4.81
CA LEU A 196 13.16 12.11 6.21
C LEU A 196 13.49 13.52 6.72
N ASN A 197 14.45 14.21 6.11
CA ASN A 197 14.78 15.61 6.41
C ASN A 197 14.11 16.60 5.44
N HIS A 198 13.13 16.15 4.67
CA HIS A 198 12.39 17.03 3.77
C HIS A 198 11.65 18.13 4.54
N SER A 199 11.51 19.33 3.92
CA SER A 199 10.82 20.48 4.52
C SER A 199 9.37 20.19 4.91
N ASP A 200 8.73 19.25 4.24
CA ASP A 200 7.34 18.84 4.46
C ASP A 200 7.20 17.81 5.61
N GLU A 201 8.22 17.64 6.43
CA GLU A 201 8.24 16.73 7.58
C GLU A 201 7.81 15.28 7.23
N VAL A 202 8.37 14.75 6.14
CA VAL A 202 8.09 13.38 5.72
C VAL A 202 8.58 12.38 6.76
N VAL A 203 7.75 11.41 7.09
CA VAL A 203 8.06 10.37 8.08
C VAL A 203 7.75 8.98 7.53
N HIS A 204 8.45 7.97 8.05
CA HIS A 204 8.03 6.58 7.90
C HIS A 204 6.96 6.26 8.96
N VAL A 205 5.90 5.56 8.58
CA VAL A 205 4.75 5.35 9.46
C VAL A 205 4.80 4.06 10.27
N LEU A 206 5.47 3.02 9.77
CA LEU A 206 5.67 1.80 10.54
C LEU A 206 6.94 1.90 11.38
N ASN A 207 6.86 1.42 12.61
CA ASN A 207 8.05 1.27 13.44
C ASN A 207 9.03 0.28 12.77
N PRO A 208 10.29 0.66 12.51
CA PRO A 208 11.28 -0.19 11.83
C PRO A 208 11.62 -1.51 12.56
N ARG A 209 11.16 -1.68 13.81
CA ARG A 209 11.28 -2.96 14.54
C ARG A 209 10.23 -3.99 14.12
N ILE A 210 9.14 -3.56 13.46
CA ILE A 210 8.12 -4.47 12.94
C ILE A 210 8.70 -5.20 11.74
N LYS A 211 8.76 -6.53 11.83
CA LYS A 211 9.22 -7.37 10.74
C LYS A 211 8.08 -7.65 9.77
N THR A 212 8.32 -7.39 8.51
CA THR A 212 7.31 -7.47 7.45
C THR A 212 7.57 -8.60 6.46
N THR A 213 8.76 -9.23 6.50
CA THR A 213 9.08 -10.37 5.62
C THR A 213 9.05 -11.70 6.38
N ILE A 214 8.70 -12.77 5.69
CA ILE A 214 8.57 -14.11 6.24
C ILE A 214 9.81 -14.94 5.90
N GLY A 215 10.62 -15.21 6.91
CA GLY A 215 11.77 -16.11 6.82
C GLY A 215 11.36 -17.59 6.90
N LYS A 216 12.34 -18.44 7.11
CA LYS A 216 12.13 -19.90 7.17
C LYS A 216 11.27 -20.35 8.36
N ASP A 217 11.55 -19.81 9.54
CA ASP A 217 10.95 -20.27 10.80
C ASP A 217 10.51 -19.09 11.70
N LYS A 218 10.59 -17.85 11.20
CA LYS A 218 10.19 -16.60 11.87
C LYS A 218 10.06 -15.46 10.87
N LEU A 219 9.51 -14.35 11.29
CA LEU A 219 9.61 -13.07 10.55
C LEU A 219 11.08 -12.62 10.50
N ALA A 220 11.50 -11.96 9.42
CA ALA A 220 12.92 -11.71 9.13
C ALA A 220 13.30 -10.23 9.08
N SER A 221 12.82 -9.49 8.08
CA SER A 221 13.27 -8.12 7.79
C SER A 221 12.11 -7.13 7.87
N SER A 222 12.45 -5.84 8.00
CA SER A 222 11.50 -4.71 8.00
C SER A 222 11.65 -3.96 6.67
N TYR A 223 11.26 -4.59 5.56
CA TYR A 223 11.49 -4.07 4.22
C TYR A 223 10.32 -3.25 3.67
N ASP A 224 9.12 -3.51 4.19
CA ASP A 224 7.92 -2.81 3.77
C ASP A 224 7.64 -1.65 4.72
N ASN A 225 7.32 -0.48 4.17
CA ASN A 225 6.93 0.70 4.93
C ASN A 225 6.06 1.63 4.07
N MET A 226 5.57 2.71 4.68
CA MET A 226 4.93 3.83 4.02
C MET A 226 5.58 5.12 4.51
N PHE A 227 5.68 6.09 3.61
CA PHE A 227 6.17 7.45 3.91
C PHE A 227 5.09 8.44 3.51
N LEU A 228 4.86 9.44 4.34
CA LEU A 228 3.93 10.53 4.11
C LEU A 228 4.38 11.79 4.86
N SER A 229 3.85 12.94 4.46
CA SER A 229 4.08 14.20 5.15
C SER A 229 3.19 14.31 6.38
N LYS A 230 3.72 14.75 7.51
CA LYS A 230 2.93 15.11 8.69
C LYS A 230 2.24 16.47 8.57
N ILE A 231 2.72 17.30 7.65
CA ILE A 231 2.15 18.64 7.46
C ILE A 231 0.89 18.53 6.60
N TYR A 232 0.95 17.70 5.56
CA TYR A 232 -0.10 17.58 4.57
C TYR A 232 -1.07 16.44 4.88
N THR A 233 -0.62 15.28 5.30
CA THR A 233 -1.50 14.13 5.56
C THR A 233 -1.93 14.12 7.05
N GLN A 234 -2.76 15.08 7.46
CA GLN A 234 -3.21 15.22 8.85
C GLN A 234 -4.29 14.18 9.22
N GLU A 235 -4.92 13.56 8.24
CA GLU A 235 -5.86 12.44 8.39
C GLU A 235 -5.20 11.21 9.00
N PHE A 236 -3.85 11.10 8.89
CA PHE A 236 -3.10 10.03 9.52
C PHE A 236 -2.80 10.31 10.99
N GLU A 237 -3.57 9.73 11.89
CA GLU A 237 -3.44 9.89 13.35
C GLU A 237 -2.37 8.99 13.99
N GLY A 238 -1.46 8.40 13.23
CA GLY A 238 -0.38 7.54 13.74
C GLY A 238 -0.75 6.07 13.93
N LYS A 239 -1.89 5.61 13.40
CA LYS A 239 -2.33 4.21 13.44
C LYS A 239 -1.80 3.45 12.24
N SER A 240 -0.80 2.59 12.44
CA SER A 240 -0.20 1.77 11.37
C SER A 240 0.19 0.39 11.88
N GLY A 241 0.39 -0.55 10.98
CA GLY A 241 0.79 -1.90 11.34
C GLY A 241 1.07 -2.83 10.17
N ALA A 242 1.27 -4.11 10.51
CA ALA A 242 1.38 -5.21 9.54
C ALA A 242 0.48 -6.37 10.00
N ILE A 243 -0.17 -7.05 9.04
CA ILE A 243 -1.04 -8.19 9.34
C ILE A 243 -0.22 -9.49 9.31
N ASP A 244 0.12 -10.02 10.47
CA ASP A 244 0.74 -11.35 10.55
C ASP A 244 -0.31 -12.46 10.36
N PHE A 245 -0.47 -12.86 9.11
CA PHE A 245 -1.35 -13.98 8.73
C PHE A 245 -0.69 -15.35 8.91
N THR A 246 0.58 -15.42 9.31
CA THR A 246 1.35 -16.68 9.32
C THR A 246 0.86 -17.69 10.36
N LYS A 247 0.30 -17.23 11.47
CA LYS A 247 -0.08 -18.08 12.63
C LYS A 247 1.07 -19.02 13.00
N LYS A 248 2.34 -18.57 12.83
CA LYS A 248 3.59 -19.32 13.02
C LYS A 248 3.79 -20.47 12.02
N GLN A 249 3.02 -20.57 10.95
CA GLN A 249 3.17 -21.53 9.87
C GLN A 249 3.94 -20.92 8.70
N TYR A 250 5.08 -20.33 8.99
CA TYR A 250 5.84 -19.44 8.10
C TYR A 250 6.05 -20.00 6.69
N ARG A 251 6.61 -21.20 6.55
CA ARG A 251 6.88 -21.82 5.24
C ARG A 251 5.61 -22.03 4.44
N MET A 252 4.58 -22.62 5.07
CA MET A 252 3.31 -22.89 4.39
C MET A 252 2.62 -21.61 3.91
N MET A 253 2.61 -20.58 4.74
CA MET A 253 1.97 -19.30 4.38
C MET A 253 2.77 -18.53 3.34
N LYS A 254 4.10 -18.58 3.39
CA LYS A 254 4.96 -18.07 2.33
C LYS A 254 4.63 -18.69 0.97
N ASP A 255 4.52 -20.01 0.90
CA ASP A 255 4.23 -20.73 -0.35
C ASP A 255 2.82 -20.44 -0.86
N LYS A 256 1.83 -20.31 0.05
CA LYS A 256 0.43 -20.14 -0.29
C LYS A 256 0.01 -18.70 -0.58
N ILE A 257 0.59 -17.72 0.11
CA ILE A 257 0.19 -16.32 0.05
C ILE A 257 1.34 -15.46 -0.44
N SER A 258 2.29 -15.14 0.45
CA SER A 258 3.45 -14.30 0.16
C SER A 258 4.54 -14.49 1.21
N ASP A 259 5.77 -14.11 0.90
CA ASP A 259 6.86 -13.97 1.86
C ASP A 259 6.93 -12.56 2.49
N HIS A 260 5.95 -11.72 2.21
CA HIS A 260 5.74 -10.45 2.87
C HIS A 260 4.41 -10.43 3.63
N LEU A 261 4.29 -9.54 4.60
CA LEU A 261 3.05 -9.20 5.29
C LEU A 261 2.47 -7.94 4.66
N PRO A 262 1.15 -7.82 4.47
CA PRO A 262 0.57 -6.54 4.12
C PRO A 262 0.78 -5.55 5.27
N ILE A 263 1.22 -4.35 4.92
CA ILE A 263 1.34 -3.22 5.82
C ILE A 263 0.18 -2.27 5.59
N PHE A 264 -0.19 -1.48 6.60
CA PHE A 264 -1.35 -0.59 6.49
C PHE A 264 -1.24 0.64 7.37
N ILE A 265 -2.00 1.66 7.00
CA ILE A 265 -2.37 2.81 7.82
C ILE A 265 -3.88 2.90 7.97
N ILE A 266 -4.31 3.59 9.02
CA ILE A 266 -5.70 3.97 9.24
C ILE A 266 -5.74 5.50 9.23
N VAL A 267 -6.64 6.06 8.43
CA VAL A 267 -6.85 7.50 8.26
C VAL A 267 -8.26 7.91 8.68
N ASP A 268 -8.42 9.14 9.12
CA ASP A 268 -9.74 9.76 9.26
C ASP A 268 -10.27 10.09 7.84
N THR A 269 -11.54 9.86 7.61
CA THR A 269 -12.19 10.11 6.31
C THR A 269 -13.34 11.10 6.40
N GLU A 270 -13.51 11.79 7.54
CA GLU A 270 -14.55 12.78 7.73
C GLU A 270 -14.11 14.18 7.29
N PHE A 271 -12.82 14.45 7.30
CA PHE A 271 -12.26 15.72 6.83
C PHE A 271 -11.13 15.50 5.83
N ASP A 272 -10.72 16.55 5.19
CA ASP A 272 -9.66 16.71 4.25
C ASP A 272 -9.03 18.07 4.56
N ASP A 273 -7.72 18.20 4.57
CA ASP A 273 -7.06 19.43 5.04
C ASP A 273 -6.57 20.34 3.88
N ASP A 274 -6.84 19.96 2.61
CA ASP A 274 -6.56 20.75 1.41
C ASP A 274 -7.79 21.13 0.56
#